data_0460d1632780586fbb0e86a0ffdd9b06
#
_entry.id   0460d1632780586fbb0e86a0ffdd9b06
#
_cell.length_a   1.000
_cell.length_b   1.000
_cell.length_c   1.000
_cell.angle_alpha   90.00
_cell.angle_beta   90.00
_cell.angle_gamma   90.00
#
_symmetry.space_group_name_H-M   'P 1'
#
loop_
_entity.id
_entity.type
_entity.pdbx_description
1 polymer ?
#
loop_
_entity_poly.entity_id
_entity_poly.type
_entity_poly.pdbx_seq_one_letter_code
_entity_poly.pdbx_strand_id
1 'polypeptide(L)'
;MSKLYIVPTPIGNLKDITFRAVEVLKKADLILAEDTRTSGKLLKHFEIATPMQSHHMHNEHKMVDSVVQKLKSGITIALVSDAGTPAISDPGFLLSRACIENDIAVECLPGATAFVPALVNSGLPNDKFVFEGFLPVKKGRQTRLLLLAEETRTMIFYESPHKLVKTLGHFCEYFGEDRLLSVSRELTKLYEETVRGTAKEVLEHYTKKPPKGEIVIVVSGKK
;
A
#
# COMPACT_ATOMS: atom_id res chain seq x y z
N MET A 1 -10.96 17.81 -20.61
CA MET A 1 -10.47 18.51 -19.41
C MET A 1 -9.29 17.70 -18.86
N SER A 2 -8.19 18.36 -18.54
CA SER A 2 -7.01 17.72 -17.94
C SER A 2 -7.36 17.15 -16.56
N LYS A 3 -6.81 15.99 -16.23
CA LYS A 3 -7.09 15.30 -14.97
C LYS A 3 -5.90 14.42 -14.57
N LEU A 4 -5.62 14.34 -13.27
CA LEU A 4 -4.78 13.32 -12.69
C LEU A 4 -5.65 12.12 -12.26
N TYR A 5 -5.37 10.95 -12.80
CA TYR A 5 -5.94 9.70 -12.33
C TYR A 5 -4.95 8.99 -11.42
N ILE A 6 -5.38 8.59 -10.23
CA ILE A 6 -4.66 7.66 -9.36
C ILE A 6 -5.23 6.28 -9.65
N VAL A 7 -4.42 5.41 -10.21
CA VAL A 7 -4.89 4.12 -10.76
C VAL A 7 -4.30 2.96 -9.97
N PRO A 8 -5.10 2.28 -9.15
CA PRO A 8 -4.66 1.07 -8.46
C PRO A 8 -4.27 -0.04 -9.43
N THR A 9 -3.15 -0.71 -9.14
CA THR A 9 -2.62 -1.85 -9.88
C THR A 9 -2.71 -3.14 -9.07
N PRO A 10 -2.72 -4.32 -9.68
CA PRO A 10 -2.80 -5.58 -8.97
C PRO A 10 -1.68 -5.77 -7.94
N ILE A 11 -2.00 -6.35 -6.78
CA ILE A 11 -1.04 -6.65 -5.71
C ILE A 11 -0.41 -8.06 -5.83
N GLY A 12 -0.66 -8.75 -6.93
CA GLY A 12 -0.10 -10.09 -7.16
C GLY A 12 -0.84 -10.90 -8.21
N ASN A 13 -2.14 -10.67 -8.41
CA ASN A 13 -2.94 -11.33 -9.42
C ASN A 13 -3.43 -10.32 -10.46
N LEU A 14 -3.01 -10.47 -11.70
CA LEU A 14 -3.38 -9.56 -12.81
C LEU A 14 -4.90 -9.46 -13.02
N LYS A 15 -5.66 -10.46 -12.59
CA LYS A 15 -7.13 -10.45 -12.69
C LYS A 15 -7.81 -9.45 -11.74
N ASP A 16 -7.08 -8.93 -10.74
CA ASP A 16 -7.62 -7.96 -9.79
C ASP A 16 -7.59 -6.52 -10.31
N ILE A 17 -7.12 -6.28 -11.52
CA ILE A 17 -7.24 -4.98 -12.17
C ILE A 17 -8.69 -4.73 -12.58
N THR A 18 -9.17 -3.50 -12.41
CA THR A 18 -10.51 -3.16 -12.86
C THR A 18 -10.54 -2.85 -14.36
N PHE A 19 -11.64 -3.15 -15.02
CA PHE A 19 -11.85 -2.75 -16.43
C PHE A 19 -11.61 -1.25 -16.63
N ARG A 20 -12.13 -0.41 -15.70
CA ARG A 20 -11.96 1.03 -15.76
C ARG A 20 -10.51 1.47 -15.61
N ALA A 21 -9.71 0.79 -14.80
CA ALA A 21 -8.28 1.05 -14.70
C ALA A 21 -7.58 0.84 -16.06
N VAL A 22 -7.85 -0.28 -16.73
CA VAL A 22 -7.30 -0.57 -18.06
C VAL A 22 -7.74 0.49 -19.09
N GLU A 23 -9.01 0.88 -19.09
CA GLU A 23 -9.52 1.91 -19.99
C GLU A 23 -8.85 3.27 -19.76
N VAL A 24 -8.69 3.68 -18.49
CA VAL A 24 -8.05 4.96 -18.15
C VAL A 24 -6.58 4.93 -18.56
N LEU A 25 -5.86 3.84 -18.29
CA LEU A 25 -4.46 3.70 -18.70
C LEU A 25 -4.27 3.74 -20.21
N LYS A 26 -5.21 3.19 -20.99
CA LYS A 26 -5.21 3.25 -22.47
C LYS A 26 -5.51 4.65 -23.01
N LYS A 27 -6.31 5.45 -22.29
CA LYS A 27 -6.77 6.78 -22.74
C LYS A 27 -5.92 7.94 -22.24
N ALA A 28 -5.08 7.71 -21.22
CA ALA A 28 -4.19 8.73 -20.69
C ALA A 28 -3.12 9.13 -21.72
N ASP A 29 -2.68 10.39 -21.68
CA ASP A 29 -1.60 10.88 -22.54
C ASP A 29 -0.23 10.49 -22.00
N LEU A 30 -0.13 10.26 -20.66
CA LEU A 30 1.09 9.89 -19.99
C LEU A 30 0.78 9.05 -18.75
N ILE A 31 1.57 8.00 -18.52
CA ILE A 31 1.57 7.23 -17.28
C ILE A 31 2.81 7.57 -16.48
N LEU A 32 2.62 7.98 -15.22
CA LEU A 32 3.68 8.09 -14.22
C LEU A 32 3.75 6.77 -13.46
N ALA A 33 4.93 6.17 -13.41
CA ALA A 33 5.17 4.87 -12.80
C ALA A 33 6.33 4.91 -11.82
N GLU A 34 6.18 4.25 -10.66
CA GLU A 34 7.24 4.15 -9.65
C GLU A 34 8.46 3.42 -10.23
N ASP A 35 8.30 2.20 -10.72
CA ASP A 35 9.28 1.49 -11.52
C ASP A 35 8.69 1.15 -12.92
N THR A 36 9.24 1.81 -13.95
CA THR A 36 8.79 1.61 -15.34
C THR A 36 9.01 0.18 -15.85
N ARG A 37 9.91 -0.60 -15.23
CA ARG A 37 10.15 -2.01 -15.58
C ARG A 37 9.02 -2.90 -15.06
N THR A 38 8.57 -2.65 -13.84
CA THR A 38 7.46 -3.37 -13.21
C THR A 38 6.15 -3.02 -13.91
N SER A 39 5.84 -1.74 -14.01
CA SER A 39 4.64 -1.25 -14.68
C SER A 39 4.62 -1.64 -16.17
N GLY A 40 5.79 -1.67 -16.84
CA GLY A 40 5.90 -2.08 -18.25
C GLY A 40 5.41 -3.51 -18.51
N LYS A 41 5.61 -4.43 -17.55
CA LYS A 41 5.07 -5.80 -17.67
C LYS A 41 3.54 -5.81 -17.63
N LEU A 42 2.94 -5.02 -16.74
CA LEU A 42 1.50 -4.84 -16.61
C LEU A 42 0.92 -4.24 -17.90
N LEU A 43 1.50 -3.13 -18.38
CA LEU A 43 1.02 -2.45 -19.58
C LEU A 43 1.11 -3.35 -20.82
N LYS A 44 2.22 -4.10 -20.96
CA LYS A 44 2.36 -5.08 -22.04
C LYS A 44 1.29 -6.16 -22.00
N HIS A 45 0.95 -6.67 -20.80
CA HIS A 45 -0.05 -7.73 -20.63
C HIS A 45 -1.45 -7.28 -21.08
N PHE A 46 -1.80 -6.00 -20.82
CA PHE A 46 -3.11 -5.42 -21.18
C PHE A 46 -3.10 -4.64 -22.51
N GLU A 47 -2.00 -4.76 -23.30
CA GLU A 47 -1.85 -4.08 -24.60
C GLU A 47 -2.08 -2.57 -24.48
N ILE A 48 -1.44 -1.94 -23.48
CA ILE A 48 -1.47 -0.51 -23.23
C ILE A 48 -0.19 0.10 -23.81
N ALA A 49 -0.34 0.96 -24.82
CA ALA A 49 0.75 1.62 -25.54
C ALA A 49 1.09 3.01 -25.03
N THR A 50 0.38 3.50 -24.01
CA THR A 50 0.56 4.83 -23.42
C THR A 50 1.99 5.04 -22.94
N PRO A 51 2.65 6.17 -23.28
CA PRO A 51 4.02 6.44 -22.85
C PRO A 51 4.13 6.52 -21.34
N MET A 52 5.28 6.05 -20.80
CA MET A 52 5.56 6.08 -19.39
C MET A 52 6.71 7.02 -19.04
N GLN A 53 6.63 7.61 -17.84
CA GLN A 53 7.69 8.38 -17.22
C GLN A 53 7.86 7.93 -15.76
N SER A 54 9.10 7.84 -15.27
CA SER A 54 9.38 7.46 -13.88
C SER A 54 8.96 8.55 -12.91
N HIS A 55 8.25 8.17 -11.84
CA HIS A 55 7.82 9.02 -10.72
C HIS A 55 7.91 8.24 -9.42
N HIS A 56 9.02 8.35 -8.71
CA HIS A 56 9.33 7.59 -7.50
C HIS A 56 9.74 8.51 -6.34
N MET A 57 9.82 7.99 -5.14
CA MET A 57 10.11 8.73 -3.90
C MET A 57 11.32 9.67 -4.02
N HIS A 58 12.39 9.29 -4.75
CA HIS A 58 13.60 10.09 -4.87
C HIS A 58 13.50 11.23 -5.88
N ASN A 59 12.53 11.21 -6.80
CA ASN A 59 12.36 12.26 -7.80
C ASN A 59 11.05 13.06 -7.65
N GLU A 60 10.10 12.58 -6.86
CA GLU A 60 8.76 13.16 -6.68
C GLU A 60 8.84 14.69 -6.44
N HIS A 61 9.62 15.13 -5.45
CA HIS A 61 9.76 16.56 -5.11
C HIS A 61 10.21 17.43 -6.30
N LYS A 62 11.08 16.89 -7.17
CA LYS A 62 11.60 17.64 -8.32
C LYS A 62 10.62 17.65 -9.50
N MET A 63 9.76 16.65 -9.55
CA MET A 63 8.88 16.42 -10.71
C MET A 63 7.49 17.04 -10.56
N VAL A 64 7.02 17.28 -9.33
CA VAL A 64 5.67 17.78 -9.06
C VAL A 64 5.34 19.00 -9.90
N ASP A 65 6.16 20.04 -9.88
CA ASP A 65 5.91 21.29 -10.64
C ASP A 65 5.81 21.04 -12.15
N SER A 66 6.72 20.25 -12.70
CA SER A 66 6.73 19.89 -14.11
C SER A 66 5.49 19.12 -14.52
N VAL A 67 5.02 18.18 -13.67
CA VAL A 67 3.81 17.40 -13.91
C VAL A 67 2.56 18.29 -13.83
N VAL A 68 2.50 19.19 -12.84
CA VAL A 68 1.42 20.19 -12.72
C VAL A 68 1.33 21.06 -14.00
N GLN A 69 2.47 21.52 -14.53
CA GLN A 69 2.48 22.32 -15.78
C GLN A 69 1.98 21.50 -16.99
N LYS A 70 2.37 20.22 -17.08
CA LYS A 70 1.84 19.32 -18.12
C LYS A 70 0.32 19.16 -18.02
N LEU A 71 -0.22 18.95 -16.80
CA LEU A 71 -1.65 18.88 -16.58
C LEU A 71 -2.35 20.20 -16.96
N LYS A 72 -1.79 21.37 -16.59
CA LYS A 72 -2.30 22.68 -16.98
C LYS A 72 -2.29 22.91 -18.50
N SER A 73 -1.38 22.26 -19.24
CA SER A 73 -1.38 22.32 -20.72
C SER A 73 -2.49 21.51 -21.37
N GLY A 74 -3.31 20.81 -20.59
CA GLY A 74 -4.50 20.12 -21.09
C GLY A 74 -4.40 18.61 -21.20
N ILE A 75 -3.23 17.99 -20.91
CA ILE A 75 -3.06 16.55 -20.99
C ILE A 75 -3.66 15.82 -19.77
N THR A 76 -3.99 14.56 -19.96
CA THR A 76 -4.47 13.65 -18.92
C THR A 76 -3.34 12.72 -18.49
N ILE A 77 -3.11 12.62 -17.17
CA ILE A 77 -2.02 11.81 -16.62
C ILE A 77 -2.60 10.74 -15.69
N ALA A 78 -2.10 9.52 -15.79
CA ALA A 78 -2.37 8.44 -14.86
C ALA A 78 -1.14 8.15 -14.01
N LEU A 79 -1.31 8.05 -12.67
CA LEU A 79 -0.28 7.64 -11.73
C LEU A 79 -0.53 6.20 -11.32
N VAL A 80 0.49 5.36 -11.40
CA VAL A 80 0.51 3.98 -10.89
C VAL A 80 1.68 3.78 -9.95
N SER A 81 1.55 2.89 -8.96
CA SER A 81 2.65 2.35 -8.16
C SER A 81 2.98 0.93 -8.62
N ASP A 82 4.00 0.32 -8.05
CA ASP A 82 4.43 -1.05 -8.38
C ASP A 82 3.34 -2.07 -8.07
N ALA A 83 2.54 -1.84 -6.99
CA ALA A 83 1.42 -2.68 -6.61
C ALA A 83 0.43 -1.90 -5.73
N GLY A 84 -0.87 -2.11 -5.90
CA GLY A 84 -1.91 -1.50 -5.07
C GLY A 84 -2.26 -0.07 -5.47
N THR A 85 -2.73 0.71 -4.50
CA THR A 85 -3.20 2.08 -4.69
C THR A 85 -2.07 3.08 -4.46
N PRO A 86 -1.68 3.89 -5.47
CA PRO A 86 -0.66 4.92 -5.31
C PRO A 86 -0.98 5.89 -4.17
N ALA A 87 0.04 6.48 -3.56
CA ALA A 87 -0.01 7.34 -2.38
C ALA A 87 -0.36 6.62 -1.05
N ILE A 88 -0.63 5.33 -1.05
CA ILE A 88 -0.82 4.52 0.17
C ILE A 88 0.49 3.76 0.48
N SER A 89 1.35 4.36 1.27
CA SER A 89 2.74 3.92 1.55
C SER A 89 3.68 3.98 0.33
N ASP A 90 3.24 4.58 -0.76
CA ASP A 90 3.91 4.75 -2.04
C ASP A 90 3.96 6.23 -2.44
N PRO A 91 4.75 6.63 -3.46
CA PRO A 91 4.74 7.97 -4.03
C PRO A 91 3.36 8.37 -4.57
N GLY A 92 3.06 9.69 -4.56
CA GLY A 92 1.84 10.23 -5.14
C GLY A 92 1.09 11.23 -4.25
N PHE A 93 1.35 11.24 -2.94
CA PHE A 93 0.71 12.20 -2.04
C PHE A 93 1.05 13.66 -2.41
N LEU A 94 2.32 13.96 -2.66
CA LEU A 94 2.76 15.31 -2.99
C LEU A 94 2.16 15.78 -4.31
N LEU A 95 2.12 14.91 -5.32
CA LEU A 95 1.53 15.22 -6.61
C LEU A 95 0.01 15.46 -6.49
N SER A 96 -0.70 14.57 -5.78
CA SER A 96 -2.14 14.72 -5.57
C SER A 96 -2.48 16.03 -4.88
N ARG A 97 -1.73 16.37 -3.81
CA ARG A 97 -1.89 17.64 -3.10
C ARG A 97 -1.61 18.84 -3.99
N ALA A 98 -0.51 18.83 -4.72
CA ALA A 98 -0.18 19.92 -5.64
C ALA A 98 -1.21 20.11 -6.75
N CYS A 99 -1.79 19.04 -7.28
CA CYS A 99 -2.88 19.12 -8.23
C CYS A 99 -4.10 19.81 -7.63
N ILE A 100 -4.51 19.42 -6.42
CA ILE A 100 -5.66 20.02 -5.71
C ILE A 100 -5.39 21.50 -5.44
N GLU A 101 -4.21 21.87 -4.96
CA GLU A 101 -3.80 23.26 -4.71
C GLU A 101 -3.75 24.13 -5.99
N ASN A 102 -3.70 23.52 -7.16
CA ASN A 102 -3.72 24.18 -8.47
C ASN A 102 -5.03 24.00 -9.24
N ASP A 103 -6.13 23.64 -8.57
CA ASP A 103 -7.47 23.45 -9.17
C ASP A 103 -7.51 22.41 -10.30
N ILE A 104 -6.58 21.45 -10.28
CA ILE A 104 -6.54 20.32 -11.22
C ILE A 104 -7.36 19.17 -10.62
N ALA A 105 -8.30 18.65 -11.40
CA ALA A 105 -9.11 17.52 -10.98
C ALA A 105 -8.25 16.27 -10.72
N VAL A 106 -8.43 15.67 -9.54
CA VAL A 106 -7.81 14.39 -9.14
C VAL A 106 -8.92 13.36 -8.97
N GLU A 107 -8.76 12.21 -9.60
CA GLU A 107 -9.68 11.09 -9.47
C GLU A 107 -8.92 9.82 -9.09
N CYS A 108 -9.14 9.34 -7.86
CA CYS A 108 -8.64 8.03 -7.43
C CYS A 108 -9.67 6.96 -7.82
N LEU A 109 -9.26 5.99 -8.63
CA LEU A 109 -10.12 4.88 -8.99
C LEU A 109 -10.24 3.88 -7.84
N PRO A 110 -11.42 3.27 -7.59
CA PRO A 110 -11.51 2.08 -6.76
C PRO A 110 -10.67 0.94 -7.35
N GLY A 111 -9.98 0.20 -6.50
CA GLY A 111 -9.16 -0.91 -6.99
C GLY A 111 -8.39 -1.63 -5.89
N ALA A 112 -7.40 -2.41 -6.30
CA ALA A 112 -6.64 -3.26 -5.41
C ALA A 112 -5.86 -2.46 -4.34
N THR A 113 -5.91 -2.95 -3.11
CA THR A 113 -5.07 -2.50 -2.00
C THR A 113 -4.91 -3.65 -1.00
N ALA A 114 -3.73 -3.83 -0.43
CA ALA A 114 -3.46 -5.02 0.38
C ALA A 114 -4.12 -4.98 1.77
N PHE A 115 -4.25 -3.81 2.37
CA PHE A 115 -4.73 -3.69 3.75
C PHE A 115 -6.22 -4.02 3.90
N VAL A 116 -7.06 -3.77 2.89
CA VAL A 116 -8.50 -4.05 2.97
C VAL A 116 -8.79 -5.57 3.03
N PRO A 117 -8.31 -6.40 2.09
CA PRO A 117 -8.51 -7.84 2.21
C PRO A 117 -7.84 -8.44 3.45
N ALA A 118 -6.66 -7.94 3.87
CA ALA A 118 -6.04 -8.36 5.12
C ALA A 118 -6.92 -8.07 6.35
N LEU A 119 -7.52 -6.88 6.43
CA LEU A 119 -8.42 -6.50 7.51
C LEU A 119 -9.64 -7.41 7.56
N VAL A 120 -10.29 -7.63 6.42
CA VAL A 120 -11.46 -8.53 6.33
C VAL A 120 -11.08 -9.96 6.70
N ASN A 121 -9.95 -10.47 6.18
CA ASN A 121 -9.46 -11.81 6.49
C ASN A 121 -8.99 -11.98 7.95
N SER A 122 -8.71 -10.90 8.67
CA SER A 122 -8.27 -10.99 10.07
C SER A 122 -9.33 -11.56 11.00
N GLY A 123 -10.61 -11.27 10.72
CA GLY A 123 -11.72 -11.58 11.62
C GLY A 123 -11.77 -10.69 12.86
N LEU A 124 -10.95 -9.64 12.93
CA LEU A 124 -10.98 -8.64 13.99
C LEU A 124 -12.03 -7.55 13.70
N PRO A 125 -12.49 -6.79 14.73
CA PRO A 125 -13.40 -5.67 14.53
C PRO A 125 -12.90 -4.72 13.44
N ASN A 126 -13.74 -4.38 12.47
CA ASN A 126 -13.33 -3.61 11.29
C ASN A 126 -14.22 -2.38 11.03
N ASP A 127 -15.15 -2.08 11.95
CA ASP A 127 -15.98 -0.87 11.91
C ASP A 127 -15.18 0.41 12.14
N LYS A 128 -14.10 0.31 12.93
CA LYS A 128 -13.15 1.41 13.19
C LYS A 128 -11.73 0.84 13.21
N PHE A 129 -10.86 1.38 12.40
CA PHE A 129 -9.47 0.95 12.31
C PHE A 129 -8.51 2.11 12.06
N VAL A 130 -7.23 1.88 12.30
CA VAL A 130 -6.13 2.79 12.02
C VAL A 130 -5.18 2.11 11.05
N PHE A 131 -4.84 2.77 9.95
CA PHE A 131 -3.77 2.33 9.05
C PHE A 131 -2.48 3.03 9.41
N GLU A 132 -1.50 2.26 9.90
CA GLU A 132 -0.19 2.74 10.36
C GLU A 132 0.90 2.65 9.28
N GLY A 133 0.69 1.84 8.25
CA GLY A 133 1.72 1.56 7.27
C GLY A 133 2.95 0.90 7.89
N PHE A 134 4.15 1.32 7.48
CA PHE A 134 5.40 0.79 8.04
C PHE A 134 5.81 1.49 9.33
N LEU A 135 6.07 0.72 10.38
CA LEU A 135 6.63 1.27 11.62
C LEU A 135 8.04 1.85 11.39
N PRO A 136 8.41 2.92 12.11
CA PRO A 136 9.76 3.47 12.04
C PRO A 136 10.83 2.40 12.28
N VAL A 137 11.92 2.44 11.49
CA VAL A 137 12.96 1.39 11.56
C VAL A 137 13.78 1.47 12.85
N LYS A 138 14.12 2.70 13.31
CA LYS A 138 14.95 2.96 14.49
C LYS A 138 14.38 4.10 15.33
N LYS A 139 14.70 5.36 14.97
CA LYS A 139 14.29 6.56 15.72
C LYS A 139 12.76 6.68 15.72
N GLY A 140 12.18 6.87 16.91
CA GLY A 140 10.74 7.03 17.10
C GLY A 140 9.93 5.73 17.16
N ARG A 141 10.55 4.55 16.89
CA ARG A 141 9.82 3.27 16.89
C ARG A 141 9.25 2.94 18.26
N GLN A 142 10.04 3.04 19.33
CA GLN A 142 9.60 2.75 20.70
C GLN A 142 8.46 3.70 21.12
N THR A 143 8.64 4.99 20.89
CA THR A 143 7.61 6.00 21.18
C THR A 143 6.30 5.67 20.46
N ARG A 144 6.38 5.27 19.17
CA ARG A 144 5.19 4.91 18.41
C ARG A 144 4.52 3.66 18.97
N LEU A 145 5.27 2.63 19.32
CA LEU A 145 4.74 1.39 19.91
C LEU A 145 4.06 1.66 21.26
N LEU A 146 4.63 2.51 22.12
CA LEU A 146 4.00 2.89 23.39
C LEU A 146 2.67 3.62 23.18
N LEU A 147 2.59 4.53 22.20
CA LEU A 147 1.33 5.20 21.84
C LEU A 147 0.30 4.21 21.32
N LEU A 148 0.70 3.29 20.45
CA LEU A 148 -0.17 2.30 19.84
C LEU A 148 -0.62 1.22 20.82
N ALA A 149 0.10 1.00 21.93
CA ALA A 149 -0.33 0.09 22.98
C ALA A 149 -1.68 0.51 23.59
N GLU A 150 -1.97 1.80 23.59
CA GLU A 150 -3.22 2.38 24.12
C GLU A 150 -4.33 2.51 23.05
N GLU A 151 -4.04 2.19 21.78
CA GLU A 151 -5.04 2.28 20.71
C GLU A 151 -6.14 1.23 20.89
N THR A 152 -7.40 1.67 20.88
CA THR A 152 -8.58 0.82 21.09
C THR A 152 -9.19 0.30 19.79
N ARG A 153 -8.82 0.88 18.65
CA ARG A 153 -9.26 0.45 17.32
C ARG A 153 -8.33 -0.63 16.76
N THR A 154 -8.81 -1.41 15.84
CA THR A 154 -7.97 -2.33 15.06
C THR A 154 -6.90 -1.56 14.30
N MET A 155 -5.66 -2.02 14.37
CA MET A 155 -4.48 -1.40 13.74
C MET A 155 -3.97 -2.24 12.58
N ILE A 156 -3.54 -1.61 11.51
CA ILE A 156 -3.05 -2.29 10.31
C ILE A 156 -1.65 -1.78 9.98
N PHE A 157 -0.72 -2.72 9.79
CA PHE A 157 0.67 -2.44 9.48
C PHE A 157 1.11 -3.14 8.21
N TYR A 158 1.97 -2.49 7.43
CA TYR A 158 2.81 -3.15 6.44
C TYR A 158 4.16 -3.52 7.07
N GLU A 159 4.69 -4.69 6.72
CA GLU A 159 5.98 -5.09 7.23
C GLU A 159 6.78 -5.92 6.21
N SER A 160 8.09 -5.76 6.27
CA SER A 160 9.03 -6.57 5.50
C SER A 160 9.17 -7.98 6.11
N PRO A 161 9.27 -9.03 5.29
CA PRO A 161 9.51 -10.40 5.78
C PRO A 161 10.76 -10.51 6.64
N HIS A 162 11.80 -9.71 6.34
CA HIS A 162 13.04 -9.67 7.11
C HIS A 162 12.90 -9.06 8.51
N LYS A 163 11.82 -8.34 8.78
CA LYS A 163 11.58 -7.66 10.05
C LYS A 163 10.39 -8.24 10.82
N LEU A 164 9.59 -9.11 10.20
CA LEU A 164 8.35 -9.61 10.80
C LEU A 164 8.56 -10.17 12.19
N VAL A 165 9.49 -11.13 12.37
CA VAL A 165 9.74 -11.78 13.66
C VAL A 165 10.11 -10.75 14.74
N LYS A 166 10.98 -9.79 14.39
CA LYS A 166 11.34 -8.71 15.33
C LYS A 166 10.13 -7.83 15.67
N THR A 167 9.28 -7.52 14.70
CA THR A 167 8.08 -6.69 14.90
C THR A 167 7.06 -7.40 15.76
N LEU A 168 6.83 -8.70 15.55
CA LEU A 168 5.98 -9.52 16.41
C LEU A 168 6.51 -9.61 17.84
N GLY A 169 7.84 -9.74 18.04
CA GLY A 169 8.47 -9.66 19.35
C GLY A 169 8.17 -8.33 20.06
N HIS A 170 8.26 -7.21 19.35
CA HIS A 170 7.86 -5.91 19.91
C HIS A 170 6.34 -5.86 20.23
N PHE A 171 5.48 -6.49 19.43
CA PHE A 171 4.06 -6.53 19.75
C PHE A 171 3.78 -7.33 21.03
N CYS A 172 4.50 -8.46 21.25
CA CYS A 172 4.44 -9.16 22.54
C CYS A 172 4.90 -8.27 23.70
N GLU A 173 6.00 -7.55 23.53
CA GLU A 173 6.59 -6.68 24.56
C GLU A 173 5.70 -5.48 24.90
N TYR A 174 5.18 -4.76 23.88
CA TYR A 174 4.47 -3.49 24.09
C TYR A 174 2.96 -3.63 24.18
N PHE A 175 2.37 -4.60 23.45
CA PHE A 175 0.91 -4.78 23.40
C PHE A 175 0.42 -5.96 24.26
N GLY A 176 1.34 -6.83 24.70
CA GLY A 176 1.05 -8.03 25.46
C GLY A 176 0.98 -9.30 24.60
N GLU A 177 1.41 -10.43 25.19
CA GLU A 177 1.49 -11.73 24.51
C GLU A 177 0.13 -12.24 24.03
N ASP A 178 -0.95 -11.89 24.74
CA ASP A 178 -2.33 -12.32 24.47
C ASP A 178 -3.05 -11.41 23.45
N ARG A 179 -2.42 -10.34 22.96
CA ARG A 179 -3.00 -9.43 21.97
C ARG A 179 -3.31 -10.21 20.69
N LEU A 180 -4.58 -10.22 20.27
CA LEU A 180 -4.99 -10.91 19.05
C LEU A 180 -4.47 -10.17 17.82
N LEU A 181 -3.96 -10.93 16.86
CA LEU A 181 -3.52 -10.40 15.59
C LEU A 181 -3.63 -11.43 14.45
N SER A 182 -3.51 -10.95 13.24
CA SER A 182 -3.34 -11.79 12.06
C SER A 182 -2.18 -11.28 11.20
N VAL A 183 -1.51 -12.19 10.53
CA VAL A 183 -0.48 -11.91 9.53
C VAL A 183 -0.94 -12.50 8.21
N SER A 184 -1.25 -11.65 7.24
CA SER A 184 -1.52 -12.05 5.86
C SER A 184 -0.27 -11.82 5.03
N ARG A 185 0.19 -12.83 4.31
CA ARG A 185 1.32 -12.74 3.40
C ARG A 185 0.94 -13.16 1.99
N GLU A 186 1.60 -12.56 0.99
CA GLU A 186 1.44 -12.92 -0.42
C GLU A 186 -0.03 -12.96 -0.88
N LEU A 187 -0.85 -11.99 -0.39
CA LEU A 187 -2.25 -11.87 -0.75
C LEU A 187 -2.43 -11.88 -2.27
N THR A 188 -3.41 -12.64 -2.75
CA THR A 188 -3.77 -12.88 -4.16
C THR A 188 -2.76 -13.70 -4.97
N LYS A 189 -1.61 -14.08 -4.38
CA LYS A 189 -0.55 -14.87 -5.02
C LYS A 189 -0.65 -16.35 -4.70
N LEU A 190 0.18 -17.16 -5.38
CA LEU A 190 0.18 -18.63 -5.23
C LEU A 190 0.43 -19.10 -3.78
N TYR A 191 1.21 -18.36 -3.01
CA TYR A 191 1.57 -18.71 -1.63
C TYR A 191 0.87 -17.83 -0.60
N GLU A 192 -0.34 -17.40 -0.92
CA GLU A 192 -1.18 -16.66 0.03
C GLU A 192 -1.39 -17.48 1.31
N GLU A 193 -1.19 -16.84 2.46
CA GLU A 193 -1.40 -17.44 3.76
C GLU A 193 -1.85 -16.37 4.75
N THR A 194 -2.82 -16.69 5.60
CA THR A 194 -3.20 -15.84 6.73
C THR A 194 -3.14 -16.66 8.02
N VAL A 195 -2.21 -16.30 8.91
CA VAL A 195 -2.04 -16.88 10.24
C VAL A 195 -2.69 -15.95 11.27
N ARG A 196 -3.52 -16.52 12.15
CA ARG A 196 -4.27 -15.80 13.19
C ARG A 196 -3.96 -16.40 14.54
N GLY A 197 -3.98 -15.59 15.59
CA GLY A 197 -3.78 -16.03 16.98
C GLY A 197 -3.40 -14.88 17.89
N THR A 198 -2.90 -15.23 19.06
CA THR A 198 -2.24 -14.28 19.96
C THR A 198 -0.88 -13.85 19.40
N ALA A 199 -0.38 -12.70 19.84
CA ALA A 199 0.95 -12.20 19.42
C ALA A 199 2.05 -13.25 19.66
N LYS A 200 1.95 -13.99 20.78
CA LYS A 200 2.88 -15.07 21.12
C LYS A 200 2.81 -16.23 20.14
N GLU A 201 1.62 -16.76 19.89
CA GLU A 201 1.42 -17.90 18.98
C GLU A 201 1.91 -17.58 17.57
N VAL A 202 1.60 -16.41 17.07
CA VAL A 202 2.02 -15.97 15.71
C VAL A 202 3.52 -15.70 15.67
N LEU A 203 4.12 -15.15 16.74
CA LEU A 203 5.57 -15.00 16.86
C LEU A 203 6.28 -16.37 16.83
N GLU A 204 5.78 -17.36 17.58
CA GLU A 204 6.33 -18.72 17.60
C GLU A 204 6.25 -19.38 16.22
N HIS A 205 5.10 -19.22 15.52
CA HIS A 205 4.91 -19.74 14.17
C HIS A 205 5.99 -19.23 13.21
N TYR A 206 6.18 -17.90 13.12
CA TYR A 206 7.13 -17.30 12.17
C TYR A 206 8.59 -17.39 12.62
N THR A 207 8.86 -17.65 13.90
CA THR A 207 10.20 -17.98 14.37
C THR A 207 10.63 -19.37 13.86
N LYS A 208 9.71 -20.34 13.83
CA LYS A 208 9.96 -21.69 13.31
C LYS A 208 10.00 -21.72 11.77
N LYS A 209 9.20 -20.88 11.12
CA LYS A 209 9.06 -20.82 9.64
C LYS A 209 9.18 -19.37 9.17
N PRO A 210 10.40 -18.85 8.97
CA PRO A 210 10.59 -17.48 8.52
C PRO A 210 9.84 -17.18 7.21
N PRO A 211 9.09 -16.06 7.14
CA PRO A 211 8.26 -15.76 5.99
C PRO A 211 9.06 -15.24 4.80
N LYS A 212 8.48 -15.33 3.62
CA LYS A 212 8.91 -14.64 2.39
C LYS A 212 7.75 -13.86 1.81
N GLY A 213 8.04 -12.84 1.01
CA GLY A 213 7.04 -12.06 0.30
C GLY A 213 6.52 -10.86 1.07
N GLU A 214 5.42 -10.29 0.61
CA GLU A 214 4.81 -9.08 1.15
C GLU A 214 3.84 -9.41 2.28
N ILE A 215 3.81 -8.55 3.31
CA ILE A 215 3.14 -8.86 4.57
C ILE A 215 2.28 -7.69 5.02
N VAL A 216 1.06 -8.03 5.43
CA VAL A 216 0.16 -7.14 6.18
C VAL A 216 -0.11 -7.76 7.55
N ILE A 217 0.04 -6.97 8.60
CA ILE A 217 -0.29 -7.37 9.97
C ILE A 217 -1.52 -6.57 10.41
N VAL A 218 -2.50 -7.27 10.96
CA VAL A 218 -3.70 -6.65 11.57
C VAL A 218 -3.71 -7.00 13.05
N VAL A 219 -3.79 -6.01 13.93
CA VAL A 219 -3.71 -6.17 15.39
C VAL A 219 -4.98 -5.62 16.03
N SER A 220 -5.57 -6.36 16.95
CA SER A 220 -6.74 -5.88 17.70
C SER A 220 -6.41 -4.65 18.54
N GLY A 221 -7.40 -3.78 18.75
CA GLY A 221 -7.29 -2.70 19.72
C GLY A 221 -7.09 -3.20 21.16
N LYS A 222 -6.71 -2.29 22.04
CA LYS A 222 -6.70 -2.53 23.50
C LYS A 222 -8.13 -2.75 24.00
N LYS A 223 -8.33 -3.80 24.78
CA LYS A 223 -9.60 -4.07 25.47
C LYS A 223 -9.70 -3.25 26.75
#